data_ca3bbdd74605f9c24f2e96a1dea059b9
#
_entry.id   ca3bbdd74605f9c24f2e96a1dea059b9
#
_cell.length_a   1.000
_cell.length_b   1.000
_cell.length_c   1.000
_cell.angle_alpha   90.00
_cell.angle_beta   90.00
_cell.angle_gamma   90.00
#
_symmetry.space_group_name_H-M   'P 1'
#
loop_
_entity.id
_entity.type
_entity.pdbx_description
1 polymer ?
#
loop_
_entity_poly.entity_id
_entity_poly.type
_entity_poly.pdbx_seq_one_letter_code
_entity_poly.pdbx_strand_id
1 'polypeptide(L)'
;MSISKHRYRISVTPIETDGQQCSGRCSIEFEQRSQYNWMRQLESAQGQRRLSCNEDAGVVVVTGLLETLAESSAKPDSLLSALQPELGQLLHKLKQLQTPAE
;
A
#
# COMPACT_ATOMS: atom_id res chain seq x y z
N MET A 1 21.48 -5.79 3.49
CA MET A 1 20.90 -4.83 2.55
C MET A 1 19.72 -5.47 1.82
N SER A 2 18.55 -4.90 1.95
CA SER A 2 17.39 -5.44 1.27
C SER A 2 17.38 -5.01 -0.19
N ILE A 3 17.06 -5.95 -1.07
CA ILE A 3 16.95 -5.68 -2.49
C ILE A 3 15.49 -5.80 -2.87
N SER A 4 14.96 -4.72 -3.41
CA SER A 4 13.57 -4.73 -3.89
C SER A 4 13.49 -5.57 -5.14
N LYS A 5 12.73 -6.66 -5.09
CA LYS A 5 12.62 -7.61 -6.19
C LYS A 5 11.46 -7.32 -7.11
N HIS A 6 10.49 -6.56 -6.64
CA HIS A 6 9.26 -6.33 -7.38
C HIS A 6 9.05 -4.85 -7.58
N ARG A 7 8.56 -4.51 -8.75
CA ARG A 7 8.23 -3.13 -9.09
C ARG A 7 6.78 -3.07 -9.52
N TYR A 8 6.09 -2.06 -9.05
CA TYR A 8 4.68 -1.88 -9.37
C TYR A 8 4.43 -0.48 -9.85
N ARG A 9 3.58 -0.34 -10.84
CA ARG A 9 3.07 0.96 -11.27
C ARG A 9 1.72 1.15 -10.60
N ILE A 10 1.59 2.23 -9.86
CA ILE A 10 0.35 2.54 -9.16
C ILE A 10 -0.29 3.72 -9.87
N SER A 11 -1.53 3.52 -10.29
CA SER A 11 -2.29 4.55 -11.00
C SER A 11 -3.54 4.86 -10.20
N VAL A 12 -3.79 6.15 -10.00
CA VAL A 12 -5.01 6.61 -9.35
C VAL A 12 -5.74 7.50 -10.35
N THR A 13 -6.94 7.08 -10.71
CA THR A 13 -7.74 7.79 -11.69
C THR A 13 -9.09 8.11 -11.08
N PRO A 14 -9.49 9.39 -11.08
CA PRO A 14 -10.82 9.71 -10.55
C PRO A 14 -11.89 9.17 -11.49
N ILE A 15 -12.93 8.63 -10.89
CA ILE A 15 -14.09 8.16 -11.65
C ILE A 15 -15.09 9.29 -11.65
N GLU A 16 -15.48 9.72 -12.85
CA GLU A 16 -16.43 10.80 -12.97
C GLU A 16 -17.79 10.40 -12.46
N THR A 17 -18.39 11.29 -11.71
CA THR A 17 -19.78 11.17 -11.30
C THR A 17 -20.54 12.35 -11.89
N ASP A 18 -21.81 12.15 -12.18
CA ASP A 18 -22.69 13.19 -12.73
C ASP A 18 -22.24 13.73 -14.10
N GLY A 19 -21.46 12.93 -14.82
CA GLY A 19 -21.05 13.29 -16.19
C GLY A 19 -20.09 14.44 -16.29
N GLN A 20 -19.48 14.87 -15.19
CA GLN A 20 -18.53 15.96 -15.22
C GLN A 20 -17.14 15.46 -15.64
N GLN A 21 -16.51 16.21 -16.51
CA GLN A 21 -15.17 15.86 -16.95
C GLN A 21 -14.14 16.32 -15.94
N CYS A 22 -13.07 15.54 -15.88
CA CYS A 22 -11.94 15.87 -15.05
C CYS A 22 -11.31 17.18 -15.50
N SER A 23 -11.09 18.09 -14.56
CA SER A 23 -10.39 19.33 -14.84
C SER A 23 -9.03 19.27 -14.19
N GLY A 24 -7.98 19.62 -14.95
CA GLY A 24 -6.61 19.54 -14.45
C GLY A 24 -6.02 18.15 -14.65
N ARG A 25 -5.27 17.68 -13.65
CA ARG A 25 -4.63 16.38 -13.75
C ARG A 25 -5.67 15.27 -13.55
N CYS A 26 -5.78 14.40 -14.55
CA CYS A 26 -6.78 13.35 -14.54
C CYS A 26 -6.30 12.04 -13.95
N SER A 27 -5.01 11.87 -13.76
CA SER A 27 -4.49 10.66 -13.14
C SER A 27 -3.16 10.93 -12.47
N ILE A 28 -2.86 10.08 -11.48
CA ILE A 28 -1.56 10.08 -10.81
C ILE A 28 -0.96 8.71 -11.06
N GLU A 29 0.28 8.68 -11.54
CA GLU A 29 0.99 7.42 -11.70
C GLU A 29 2.35 7.55 -11.03
N PHE A 30 2.75 6.48 -10.36
CA PHE A 30 4.09 6.42 -9.79
C PHE A 30 4.51 4.97 -9.63
N GLU A 31 5.82 4.75 -9.53
CA GLU A 31 6.36 3.42 -9.32
C GLU A 31 6.64 3.19 -7.85
N GLN A 32 6.44 1.96 -7.43
CA GLN A 32 6.71 1.53 -6.07
C GLN A 32 7.50 0.24 -6.13
N ARG A 33 8.58 0.17 -5.35
CA ARG A 33 9.36 -1.05 -5.23
C ARG A 33 9.03 -1.73 -3.91
N SER A 34 9.05 -3.05 -3.93
CA SER A 34 8.74 -3.83 -2.74
C SER A 34 9.56 -5.11 -2.72
N GLN A 35 9.89 -5.56 -1.53
CA GLN A 35 10.49 -6.87 -1.32
C GLN A 35 9.46 -7.98 -1.46
N TYR A 36 8.20 -7.65 -1.40
CA TYR A 36 7.12 -8.61 -1.35
C TYR A 36 6.35 -8.66 -2.66
N ASN A 37 5.86 -9.85 -2.98
CA ASN A 37 5.02 -10.03 -4.15
C ASN A 37 3.57 -9.72 -3.78
N TRP A 38 3.11 -8.53 -4.15
CA TRP A 38 1.78 -8.06 -3.80
C TRP A 38 0.68 -8.91 -4.44
N MET A 39 0.93 -9.41 -5.65
CA MET A 39 -0.08 -10.23 -6.34
C MET A 39 -0.30 -11.53 -5.59
N ARG A 40 0.78 -12.14 -5.10
CA ARG A 40 0.67 -13.35 -4.32
C ARG A 40 0.02 -13.10 -2.95
N GLN A 41 0.37 -11.98 -2.33
CA GLN A 41 -0.27 -11.60 -1.06
C GLN A 41 -1.77 -11.41 -1.25
N LEU A 42 -2.18 -10.79 -2.36
CA LEU A 42 -3.58 -10.58 -2.65
C LEU A 42 -4.30 -11.91 -2.85
N GLU A 43 -3.72 -12.82 -3.62
CA GLU A 43 -4.31 -14.14 -3.82
C GLU A 43 -4.53 -14.86 -2.50
N SER A 44 -3.52 -14.81 -1.62
CA SER A 44 -3.61 -15.45 -0.32
C SER A 44 -4.73 -14.83 0.53
N ALA A 45 -4.81 -13.51 0.54
CA ALA A 45 -5.83 -12.81 1.32
C ALA A 45 -7.23 -13.14 0.81
N GLN A 46 -7.41 -13.12 -0.50
CA GLN A 46 -8.72 -13.41 -1.10
C GLN A 46 -9.14 -14.85 -0.84
N GLY A 47 -8.18 -15.77 -0.82
CA GLY A 47 -8.46 -17.16 -0.52
C GLY A 47 -8.98 -17.39 0.88
N GLN A 48 -8.65 -16.51 1.82
CA GLN A 48 -9.12 -16.63 3.20
C GLN A 48 -10.55 -16.11 3.39
N ARG A 49 -11.03 -15.31 2.46
CA ARG A 49 -12.41 -14.79 2.46
C ARG A 49 -12.82 -14.07 3.74
N ARG A 50 -11.89 -13.35 4.35
CA ARG A 50 -12.18 -12.59 5.57
C ARG A 50 -12.67 -11.18 5.29
N LEU A 51 -12.27 -10.62 4.15
CA LEU A 51 -12.62 -9.28 3.74
C LEU A 51 -13.15 -9.32 2.31
N SER A 52 -13.76 -8.25 1.87
CA SER A 52 -14.17 -8.15 0.47
C SER A 52 -12.93 -8.06 -0.42
N CYS A 53 -13.10 -8.34 -1.72
CA CYS A 53 -11.99 -8.27 -2.67
C CYS A 53 -11.37 -6.88 -2.71
N ASN A 54 -12.19 -5.83 -2.65
CA ASN A 54 -11.67 -4.47 -2.65
C ASN A 54 -10.91 -4.15 -1.38
N GLU A 55 -11.40 -4.64 -0.25
CA GLU A 55 -10.69 -4.43 1.01
C GLU A 55 -9.36 -5.17 1.02
N ASP A 56 -9.34 -6.40 0.51
CA ASP A 56 -8.08 -7.15 0.42
C ASP A 56 -7.07 -6.41 -0.43
N ALA A 57 -7.50 -5.91 -1.59
CA ALA A 57 -6.60 -5.15 -2.46
C ALA A 57 -6.10 -3.90 -1.76
N GLY A 58 -6.99 -3.19 -1.08
CA GLY A 58 -6.62 -2.00 -0.35
C GLY A 58 -5.59 -2.27 0.74
N VAL A 59 -5.78 -3.34 1.50
CA VAL A 59 -4.86 -3.70 2.57
C VAL A 59 -3.47 -4.02 2.01
N VAL A 60 -3.40 -4.80 0.94
CA VAL A 60 -2.11 -5.18 0.34
C VAL A 60 -1.38 -3.95 -0.16
N VAL A 61 -2.06 -3.10 -0.93
CA VAL A 61 -1.42 -1.92 -1.52
C VAL A 61 -1.03 -0.92 -0.43
N VAL A 62 -1.92 -0.66 0.51
CA VAL A 62 -1.64 0.29 1.59
C VAL A 62 -0.45 -0.18 2.43
N THR A 63 -0.41 -1.46 2.77
CA THR A 63 0.71 -1.99 3.55
C THR A 63 2.03 -1.77 2.82
N GLY A 64 2.06 -2.03 1.52
CA GLY A 64 3.27 -1.83 0.73
C GLY A 64 3.70 -0.38 0.68
N LEU A 65 2.75 0.53 0.50
CA LEU A 65 3.06 1.96 0.48
C LEU A 65 3.53 2.46 1.83
N LEU A 66 2.90 2.01 2.90
CA LEU A 66 3.28 2.42 4.24
C LEU A 66 4.67 1.91 4.62
N GLU A 67 5.05 0.73 4.15
CA GLU A 67 6.40 0.22 4.40
C GLU A 67 7.46 1.14 3.81
N THR A 68 7.21 1.64 2.60
CA THR A 68 8.13 2.58 1.96
C THR A 68 8.18 3.90 2.73
N LEU A 69 7.03 4.39 3.17
CA LEU A 69 6.99 5.62 3.96
C LEU A 69 7.70 5.45 5.29
N ALA A 70 7.58 4.26 5.89
CA ALA A 70 8.26 3.98 7.15
C ALA A 70 9.78 4.01 6.97
N GLU A 71 10.27 3.46 5.87
CA GLU A 71 11.70 3.52 5.57
C GLU A 71 12.16 4.97 5.41
N SER A 72 11.37 5.78 4.72
CA SER A 72 11.69 7.19 4.54
C SER A 72 11.63 7.94 5.86
N SER A 73 10.70 7.60 6.75
CA SER A 73 10.55 8.28 8.03
C SER A 73 11.68 7.98 9.00
N ALA A 74 12.45 6.92 8.76
CA ALA A 74 13.59 6.57 9.60
C ALA A 74 14.78 7.51 9.40
N LYS A 75 14.78 8.28 8.31
CA LYS A 75 15.85 9.24 8.05
C LYS A 75 15.69 10.46 8.94
N PRO A 76 16.78 10.96 9.56
CA PRO A 76 16.66 12.07 10.52
C PRO A 76 16.09 13.36 9.92
N ASP A 77 16.34 13.61 8.64
CA ASP A 77 15.92 14.84 7.99
C ASP A 77 14.53 14.76 7.38
N SER A 78 13.87 13.62 7.50
CA SER A 78 12.61 13.41 6.82
C SER A 78 11.47 14.10 7.54
N LEU A 79 10.63 14.80 6.79
CA LEU A 79 9.39 15.33 7.34
C LEU A 79 8.47 14.19 7.79
N LEU A 80 8.65 13.01 7.21
CA LEU A 80 7.83 11.85 7.54
C LEU A 80 8.17 11.27 8.92
N SER A 81 9.30 11.68 9.50
CA SER A 81 9.68 11.19 10.83
C SER A 81 8.62 11.53 11.88
N ALA A 82 7.84 12.58 11.64
CA ALA A 82 6.76 12.94 12.55
C ALA A 82 5.65 11.90 12.62
N LEU A 83 5.62 10.97 11.67
CA LEU A 83 4.61 9.92 11.65
C LEU A 83 4.96 8.73 12.54
N GLN A 84 6.17 8.65 13.06
CA GLN A 84 6.55 7.60 14.00
C GLN A 84 6.16 8.04 15.41
N PRO A 85 5.81 7.09 16.30
CA PRO A 85 5.76 5.63 16.12
C PRO A 85 4.46 5.09 15.56
N GLU A 86 3.48 5.97 15.30
CA GLU A 86 2.15 5.54 14.86
C GLU A 86 2.20 4.72 13.58
N LEU A 87 3.07 5.12 12.64
CA LEU A 87 3.21 4.42 11.38
C LEU A 87 3.66 2.98 11.60
N GLY A 88 4.63 2.78 12.49
CA GLY A 88 5.11 1.45 12.82
C GLY A 88 4.04 0.59 13.45
N GLN A 89 3.24 1.18 14.34
CA GLN A 89 2.15 0.46 15.00
C GLN A 89 1.09 0.03 14.00
N LEU A 90 0.72 0.93 13.10
CA LEU A 90 -0.26 0.61 12.07
C LEU A 90 0.24 -0.50 11.15
N LEU A 91 1.50 -0.42 10.73
CA LEU A 91 2.09 -1.46 9.89
C LEU A 91 2.06 -2.82 10.57
N HIS A 92 2.38 -2.84 11.85
CA HIS A 92 2.35 -4.08 12.61
C HIS A 92 0.96 -4.72 12.57
N LYS A 93 -0.07 -3.91 12.79
CA LYS A 93 -1.44 -4.40 12.76
C LYS A 93 -1.87 -4.86 11.38
N LEU A 94 -1.46 -4.13 10.34
CA LEU A 94 -1.78 -4.51 8.97
C LEU A 94 -1.14 -5.85 8.60
N LYS A 95 0.08 -6.07 9.02
CA LYS A 95 0.75 -7.35 8.76
C LYS A 95 0.08 -8.50 9.48
N GLN A 96 -0.45 -8.25 10.67
CA GLN A 96 -1.19 -9.28 11.39
C GLN A 96 -2.46 -9.68 10.65
N LEU A 97 -3.12 -8.72 9.98
CA LEU A 97 -4.30 -9.03 9.18
C LEU A 97 -3.98 -9.94 8.01
N GLN A 98 -2.77 -9.83 7.48
CA GLN A 98 -2.36 -10.61 6.31
C GLN A 98 -1.81 -11.98 6.69
N THR A 99 -1.57 -12.21 7.97
CA THR A 99 -1.06 -13.50 8.43
C THR A 99 -2.21 -14.49 8.51
N PRO A 100 -2.05 -15.68 7.93
CA PRO A 100 -3.11 -16.69 8.02
C PRO A 100 -3.42 -17.04 9.47
N ALA A 101 -4.69 -17.20 9.75
CA ALA A 101 -5.12 -17.67 11.07
C ALA A 101 -4.72 -19.14 11.22
N GLU A 102 -4.10 -19.43 12.31
CA GLU A 102 -3.72 -20.82 12.62
C GLU A 102 -4.83 -21.52 13.38
#